data_18cb521e318352eaba43dfb29380ce46
#
_entry.id   18cb521e318352eaba43dfb29380ce46
#
_cell.length_a   1.000
_cell.length_b   1.000
_cell.length_c   1.000
_cell.angle_alpha   90.00
_cell.angle_beta   90.00
_cell.angle_gamma   90.00
#
_symmetry.space_group_name_H-M   'P 1'
#
loop_
_entity.id
_entity.type
_entity.pdbx_description
1 polymer ?
#
loop_
_entity_poly.entity_id
_entity_poly.type
_entity_poly.pdbx_seq_one_letter_code
_entity_poly.pdbx_strand_id
1 'polypeptide(L)'
;MKKIGILFLILLSVFLITGCGSTKGSAGKKKSIFDTKKTMTCTKEEVDEDGYKSTSKYVITYTSKKVTKVESEEVMTMDPTIVDWVYSFSYAIIEEIDKLDGIDASYVKQDDNTLIMKIAADFDKINEEQVKEAFGSLNEDGEIYTKRNITIDDFVKENMEGYTCK
;
A
#
# COMPACT_ATOMS: atom_id res chain seq x y z
N MET A 1 22.36 4.95 10.59
CA MET A 1 21.13 4.67 11.36
C MET A 1 19.91 5.50 10.90
N LYS A 2 20.03 6.68 10.29
CA LYS A 2 18.88 7.44 9.75
C LYS A 2 18.26 6.84 8.45
N LYS A 3 19.01 6.04 7.71
CA LYS A 3 18.61 5.54 6.37
C LYS A 3 17.72 4.29 6.41
N ILE A 4 17.78 3.51 7.48
CA ILE A 4 16.91 2.33 7.68
C ILE A 4 15.44 2.77 7.93
N GLY A 5 15.25 3.97 8.51
CA GLY A 5 13.92 4.53 8.74
C GLY A 5 13.16 4.85 7.45
N ILE A 6 13.86 5.14 6.35
CA ILE A 6 13.22 5.49 5.08
C ILE A 6 12.66 4.23 4.39
N LEU A 7 13.40 3.12 4.44
CA LEU A 7 12.93 1.84 3.88
C LEU A 7 11.68 1.33 4.64
N PHE A 8 11.65 1.56 5.96
CA PHE A 8 10.50 1.22 6.81
C PHE A 8 9.29 2.12 6.55
N LEU A 9 9.53 3.40 6.23
CA LEU A 9 8.48 4.36 5.86
C LEU A 9 7.82 4.02 4.52
N ILE A 10 8.58 3.49 3.56
CA ILE A 10 8.04 3.09 2.24
C ILE A 10 7.14 1.86 2.39
N LEU A 11 7.52 0.88 3.19
CA LEU A 11 6.68 -0.27 3.51
C LEU A 11 5.38 0.13 4.25
N LEU A 12 5.45 1.17 5.11
CA LEU A 12 4.29 1.67 5.86
C LEU A 12 3.38 2.60 5.03
N SER A 13 3.91 3.27 4.00
CA SER A 13 3.13 4.25 3.20
C SER A 13 1.98 3.62 2.42
N VAL A 14 2.04 2.31 2.15
CA VAL A 14 0.92 1.56 1.53
C VAL A 14 -0.30 1.51 2.46
N PHE A 15 -0.10 1.68 3.77
CA PHE A 15 -1.15 1.52 4.80
C PHE A 15 -1.58 2.81 5.52
N LEU A 16 -0.92 3.95 5.27
CA LEU A 16 -1.25 5.21 5.95
C LEU A 16 -2.41 5.94 5.26
N ILE A 17 -3.60 5.37 5.30
CA ILE A 17 -4.82 6.05 4.86
C ILE A 17 -5.45 6.75 6.06
N THR A 18 -4.97 7.95 6.38
CA THR A 18 -5.56 8.80 7.41
C THR A 18 -6.57 9.78 6.82
N GLY A 19 -7.76 9.78 7.30
CA GLY A 19 -8.72 10.83 6.95
C GLY A 19 -9.96 10.78 7.82
N CYS A 20 -10.16 11.79 8.60
CA CYS A 20 -11.32 12.02 9.45
C CYS A 20 -12.44 12.72 8.69
N GLY A 21 -13.67 12.25 8.77
CA GLY A 21 -14.82 12.95 8.20
C GLY A 21 -16.12 12.21 8.42
N SER A 22 -16.79 12.56 9.52
CA SER A 22 -18.14 12.09 9.85
C SER A 22 -19.18 13.00 9.17
N THR A 23 -20.08 12.45 8.35
CA THR A 23 -21.40 13.07 8.10
C THR A 23 -22.45 11.98 7.91
N LYS A 24 -23.44 12.01 8.80
CA LYS A 24 -24.69 11.25 8.71
C LYS A 24 -25.56 11.83 7.57
N GLY A 25 -26.07 10.99 6.71
CA GLY A 25 -27.06 11.34 5.69
C GLY A 25 -27.93 10.15 5.34
N SER A 26 -29.20 10.33 5.56
CA SER A 26 -30.33 9.41 5.57
C SER A 26 -30.66 8.73 4.23
N ALA A 27 -31.34 7.61 4.36
CA ALA A 27 -31.82 6.63 3.40
C ALA A 27 -32.51 7.13 2.14
N GLY A 28 -32.20 6.46 1.02
CA GLY A 28 -32.99 6.43 -0.19
C GLY A 28 -32.56 5.27 -1.09
N LYS A 29 -33.25 4.13 -0.99
CA LYS A 29 -33.08 2.99 -1.90
C LYS A 29 -33.49 3.39 -3.32
N LYS A 30 -32.53 3.77 -4.17
CA LYS A 30 -32.67 3.69 -5.62
C LYS A 30 -31.75 2.56 -6.11
N LYS A 31 -32.33 1.60 -6.88
CA LYS A 31 -31.58 0.58 -7.61
C LYS A 31 -30.45 1.25 -8.39
N SER A 32 -29.23 1.03 -7.99
CA SER A 32 -28.05 1.59 -8.61
C SER A 32 -27.86 0.91 -9.96
N ILE A 33 -27.89 1.70 -11.00
CA ILE A 33 -27.27 1.49 -12.29
C ILE A 33 -25.82 1.06 -12.02
N PHE A 34 -25.38 -0.01 -12.64
CA PHE A 34 -24.07 -0.65 -12.49
C PHE A 34 -22.96 0.36 -12.17
N ASP A 35 -22.44 0.28 -10.95
CA ASP A 35 -21.29 1.07 -10.51
C ASP A 35 -20.04 0.47 -11.19
N THR A 36 -19.71 1.00 -12.35
CA THR A 36 -18.64 0.45 -13.21
C THR A 36 -17.30 0.65 -12.51
N LYS A 37 -16.58 -0.44 -12.31
CA LYS A 37 -15.19 -0.39 -11.82
C LYS A 37 -14.31 0.28 -12.87
N LYS A 38 -13.46 1.19 -12.43
CA LYS A 38 -12.42 1.87 -13.20
C LYS A 38 -11.08 1.61 -12.58
N THR A 39 -10.01 1.83 -13.34
CA THR A 39 -8.64 1.74 -12.86
C THR A 39 -7.88 3.03 -13.09
N MET A 40 -6.96 3.35 -12.20
CA MET A 40 -5.97 4.42 -12.32
C MET A 40 -4.60 3.81 -12.07
N THR A 41 -3.60 4.19 -12.84
CA THR A 41 -2.22 3.77 -12.62
C THR A 41 -1.39 4.96 -12.21
N CYS A 42 -0.67 4.83 -11.08
CA CYS A 42 0.25 5.86 -10.58
C CYS A 42 1.66 5.28 -10.53
N THR A 43 2.66 6.05 -10.97
CA THR A 43 4.07 5.64 -10.99
C THR A 43 4.95 6.72 -10.41
N LYS A 44 6.04 6.28 -9.74
CA LYS A 44 7.09 7.15 -9.21
C LYS A 44 8.45 6.47 -9.37
N GLU A 45 9.48 7.25 -9.70
CA GLU A 45 10.86 6.81 -9.69
C GLU A 45 11.64 7.67 -8.70
N GLU A 46 12.46 7.05 -7.89
CA GLU A 46 13.33 7.71 -6.93
C GLU A 46 14.76 7.20 -7.07
N VAL A 47 15.72 8.13 -6.97
CA VAL A 47 17.14 7.81 -6.95
C VAL A 47 17.75 8.64 -5.83
N ASP A 48 18.44 8.02 -4.90
CA ASP A 48 19.13 8.73 -3.84
C ASP A 48 20.63 8.95 -4.17
N GLU A 49 21.29 9.74 -3.33
CA GLU A 49 22.71 10.09 -3.47
C GLU A 49 23.65 8.88 -3.28
N ASP A 50 23.19 7.82 -2.62
CA ASP A 50 23.95 6.59 -2.36
C ASP A 50 23.77 5.53 -3.47
N GLY A 51 23.03 5.88 -4.54
CA GLY A 51 22.80 5.00 -5.69
C GLY A 51 21.65 3.99 -5.50
N TYR A 52 20.88 4.10 -4.41
CA TYR A 52 19.61 3.39 -4.28
C TYR A 52 18.62 3.93 -5.32
N LYS A 53 17.96 3.01 -5.99
CA LYS A 53 16.90 3.35 -6.95
C LYS A 53 15.65 2.58 -6.60
N SER A 54 14.50 3.25 -6.67
CA SER A 54 13.21 2.57 -6.61
C SER A 54 12.28 3.02 -7.73
N THR A 55 11.50 2.09 -8.21
CA THR A 55 10.38 2.35 -9.12
C THR A 55 9.13 1.77 -8.49
N SER A 56 8.18 2.64 -8.16
CA SER A 56 6.91 2.26 -7.56
C SER A 56 5.78 2.42 -8.58
N LYS A 57 4.94 1.40 -8.69
CA LYS A 57 3.75 1.39 -9.53
C LYS A 57 2.55 0.95 -8.71
N TYR A 58 1.49 1.74 -8.76
CA TYR A 58 0.19 1.42 -8.16
C TYR A 58 -0.87 1.29 -9.23
N VAL A 59 -1.70 0.26 -9.13
CA VAL A 59 -2.93 0.11 -9.91
C VAL A 59 -4.10 0.16 -8.94
N ILE A 60 -4.88 1.24 -9.00
CA ILE A 60 -5.97 1.52 -8.08
C ILE A 60 -7.28 1.23 -8.81
N THR A 61 -8.06 0.27 -8.31
CA THR A 61 -9.40 -0.05 -8.80
C THR A 61 -10.43 0.64 -7.92
N TYR A 62 -11.35 1.37 -8.54
CA TYR A 62 -12.35 2.17 -7.84
C TYR A 62 -13.68 2.20 -8.56
N THR A 63 -14.72 2.60 -7.83
CA THR A 63 -16.06 2.89 -8.32
C THR A 63 -16.32 4.41 -8.18
N SER A 64 -17.53 4.88 -8.57
CA SER A 64 -17.92 6.28 -8.32
C SER A 64 -17.99 6.63 -6.83
N LYS A 65 -17.93 5.64 -5.91
CA LYS A 65 -18.12 5.83 -4.47
C LYS A 65 -16.86 5.61 -3.66
N LYS A 66 -16.03 4.64 -4.03
CA LYS A 66 -14.87 4.23 -3.22
C LYS A 66 -13.80 3.51 -4.03
N VAL A 67 -12.59 3.52 -3.49
CA VAL A 67 -11.53 2.58 -3.88
C VAL A 67 -11.92 1.19 -3.39
N THR A 68 -11.73 0.17 -4.23
CA THR A 68 -12.08 -1.23 -3.92
C THR A 68 -10.87 -2.14 -3.88
N LYS A 69 -9.80 -1.83 -4.63
CA LYS A 69 -8.56 -2.61 -4.67
C LYS A 69 -7.38 -1.70 -4.96
N VAL A 70 -6.26 -1.97 -4.32
CA VAL A 70 -4.96 -1.37 -4.66
C VAL A 70 -3.95 -2.49 -4.88
N GLU A 71 -3.24 -2.42 -5.99
CA GLU A 71 -2.13 -3.31 -6.30
C GLU A 71 -0.88 -2.46 -6.43
N SER A 72 0.16 -2.78 -5.69
CA SER A 72 1.46 -2.11 -5.77
C SER A 72 2.54 -3.07 -6.23
N GLU A 73 3.48 -2.56 -7.01
CA GLU A 73 4.74 -3.20 -7.35
C GLU A 73 5.84 -2.18 -7.10
N GLU A 74 6.82 -2.56 -6.29
CA GLU A 74 8.02 -1.78 -6.05
C GLU A 74 9.25 -2.57 -6.44
N VAL A 75 10.05 -2.01 -7.33
CA VAL A 75 11.33 -2.55 -7.77
C VAL A 75 12.44 -1.69 -7.16
N MET A 76 13.27 -2.29 -6.32
CA MET A 76 14.34 -1.63 -5.58
C MET A 76 15.69 -2.16 -6.05
N THR A 77 16.58 -1.25 -6.47
CA THR A 77 17.97 -1.58 -6.80
C THR A 77 18.89 -0.92 -5.80
N MET A 78 19.79 -1.70 -5.19
CA MET A 78 20.66 -1.24 -4.11
C MET A 78 22.03 -1.93 -4.16
N ASP A 79 22.93 -1.52 -3.27
CA ASP A 79 24.25 -2.15 -3.13
C ASP A 79 24.10 -3.64 -2.81
N PRO A 80 24.77 -4.54 -3.58
CA PRO A 80 24.69 -5.99 -3.34
C PRO A 80 25.07 -6.43 -1.92
N THR A 81 25.89 -5.65 -1.22
CA THR A 81 26.33 -6.00 0.15
C THR A 81 25.22 -5.92 1.19
N ILE A 82 24.13 -5.20 0.90
CA ILE A 82 23.01 -5.03 1.83
C ILE A 82 21.74 -5.78 1.39
N VAL A 83 21.67 -6.23 0.14
CA VAL A 83 20.48 -6.88 -0.43
C VAL A 83 20.01 -8.08 0.39
N ASP A 84 20.91 -8.99 0.76
CA ASP A 84 20.55 -10.19 1.50
C ASP A 84 20.03 -9.87 2.91
N TRP A 85 20.58 -8.84 3.54
CA TRP A 85 20.11 -8.39 4.84
C TRP A 85 18.71 -7.77 4.74
N VAL A 86 18.51 -6.87 3.76
CA VAL A 86 17.22 -6.22 3.50
C VAL A 86 16.16 -7.27 3.15
N TYR A 87 16.51 -8.22 2.27
CA TYR A 87 15.62 -9.30 1.87
C TYR A 87 15.18 -10.13 3.07
N SER A 88 16.14 -10.63 3.87
CA SER A 88 15.84 -11.51 5.01
C SER A 88 14.98 -10.82 6.06
N PHE A 89 15.24 -9.52 6.31
CA PHE A 89 14.47 -8.75 7.29
C PHE A 89 13.04 -8.50 6.79
N SER A 90 12.88 -8.11 5.52
CA SER A 90 11.58 -7.74 4.96
C SER A 90 10.73 -8.96 4.63
N TYR A 91 11.34 -10.08 4.24
CA TYR A 91 10.65 -11.30 3.85
C TYR A 91 9.71 -11.82 4.95
N ALA A 92 10.20 -11.89 6.19
CA ALA A 92 9.38 -12.35 7.32
C ALA A 92 8.15 -11.47 7.58
N ILE A 93 8.28 -10.15 7.38
CA ILE A 93 7.17 -9.20 7.53
C ILE A 93 6.15 -9.41 6.41
N ILE A 94 6.63 -9.57 5.17
CA ILE A 94 5.74 -9.77 4.02
C ILE A 94 4.99 -11.10 4.11
N GLU A 95 5.64 -12.18 4.61
CA GLU A 95 4.96 -13.46 4.86
C GLU A 95 3.83 -13.35 5.90
N GLU A 96 3.98 -12.49 6.92
CA GLU A 96 2.88 -12.28 7.89
C GLU A 96 1.76 -11.43 7.27
N ILE A 97 2.09 -10.46 6.44
CA ILE A 97 1.11 -9.64 5.70
C ILE A 97 0.29 -10.48 4.73
N ASP A 98 0.92 -11.44 4.03
CA ASP A 98 0.26 -12.32 3.05
C ASP A 98 -0.78 -13.27 3.68
N LYS A 99 -0.71 -13.49 4.99
CA LYS A 99 -1.70 -14.31 5.72
C LYS A 99 -3.00 -13.58 6.03
N LEU A 100 -3.05 -12.25 5.82
CA LEU A 100 -4.22 -11.45 6.14
C LEU A 100 -5.30 -11.57 5.07
N ASP A 101 -6.55 -11.74 5.49
CA ASP A 101 -7.68 -11.82 4.58
C ASP A 101 -7.79 -10.58 3.69
N GLY A 102 -7.85 -10.79 2.38
CA GLY A 102 -7.95 -9.72 1.38
C GLY A 102 -6.63 -9.06 1.00
N ILE A 103 -5.51 -9.57 1.51
CA ILE A 103 -4.16 -9.15 1.11
C ILE A 103 -3.47 -10.33 0.41
N ASP A 104 -2.70 -10.02 -0.62
CA ASP A 104 -1.83 -10.93 -1.35
C ASP A 104 -0.48 -10.19 -1.47
N ALA A 105 0.55 -10.73 -0.86
CA ALA A 105 1.84 -10.07 -0.75
C ALA A 105 2.98 -11.01 -1.14
N SER A 106 3.98 -10.48 -1.84
CA SER A 106 5.16 -11.24 -2.20
C SER A 106 6.42 -10.38 -2.20
N TYR A 107 7.54 -10.99 -1.86
CA TYR A 107 8.84 -10.34 -1.85
C TYR A 107 9.88 -11.28 -2.45
N VAL A 108 10.53 -10.83 -3.52
CA VAL A 108 11.44 -11.66 -4.31
C VAL A 108 12.78 -10.97 -4.51
N LYS A 109 13.87 -11.69 -4.25
CA LYS A 109 15.20 -11.30 -4.73
C LYS A 109 15.31 -11.73 -6.20
N GLN A 110 15.32 -10.76 -7.11
CA GLN A 110 15.42 -11.02 -8.55
C GLN A 110 16.85 -11.37 -8.95
N ASP A 111 17.81 -10.63 -8.39
CA ASP A 111 19.25 -10.82 -8.62
C ASP A 111 20.05 -10.26 -7.41
N ASP A 112 21.38 -10.11 -7.56
CA ASP A 112 22.26 -9.74 -6.44
C ASP A 112 22.07 -8.30 -5.95
N ASN A 113 21.37 -7.45 -6.69
CA ASN A 113 21.16 -6.05 -6.34
C ASN A 113 19.71 -5.58 -6.48
N THR A 114 18.78 -6.46 -6.86
CA THR A 114 17.39 -6.09 -7.15
C THR A 114 16.38 -6.89 -6.33
N LEU A 115 15.53 -6.19 -5.61
CA LEU A 115 14.41 -6.73 -4.87
C LEU A 115 13.09 -6.26 -5.49
N ILE A 116 12.09 -7.14 -5.52
CA ILE A 116 10.74 -6.82 -5.99
C ILE A 116 9.74 -7.13 -4.89
N MET A 117 8.97 -6.12 -4.51
CA MET A 117 7.84 -6.24 -3.59
C MET A 117 6.54 -6.04 -4.35
N LYS A 118 5.57 -6.92 -4.11
CA LYS A 118 4.21 -6.76 -4.64
C LYS A 118 3.22 -6.94 -3.52
N ILE A 119 2.24 -6.05 -3.45
CA ILE A 119 1.14 -6.14 -2.49
C ILE A 119 -0.15 -5.81 -3.22
N ALA A 120 -1.15 -6.67 -3.06
CA ALA A 120 -2.51 -6.42 -3.53
C ALA A 120 -3.46 -6.44 -2.33
N ALA A 121 -4.23 -5.37 -2.16
CA ALA A 121 -5.20 -5.21 -1.08
C ALA A 121 -6.62 -5.07 -1.66
N ASP A 122 -7.48 -6.04 -1.42
CA ASP A 122 -8.91 -6.01 -1.79
C ASP A 122 -9.72 -5.52 -0.59
N PHE A 123 -10.07 -4.23 -0.59
CA PHE A 123 -10.76 -3.58 0.53
C PHE A 123 -12.16 -4.11 0.81
N ASP A 124 -12.75 -4.86 -0.13
CA ASP A 124 -14.03 -5.53 0.12
C ASP A 124 -13.87 -6.85 0.90
N LYS A 125 -12.63 -7.37 1.01
CA LYS A 125 -12.30 -8.63 1.70
C LYS A 125 -11.44 -8.48 2.95
N ILE A 126 -10.77 -7.35 3.13
CA ILE A 126 -9.90 -7.12 4.29
C ILE A 126 -10.66 -7.32 5.60
N ASN A 127 -10.08 -8.11 6.49
CA ASN A 127 -10.54 -8.28 7.86
C ASN A 127 -9.82 -7.24 8.76
N GLU A 128 -10.57 -6.24 9.22
CA GLU A 128 -10.03 -5.14 10.03
C GLU A 128 -9.44 -5.59 11.38
N GLU A 129 -10.00 -6.66 11.97
CA GLU A 129 -9.51 -7.17 13.26
C GLU A 129 -8.14 -7.83 13.08
N GLN A 130 -7.97 -8.67 12.03
CA GLN A 130 -6.68 -9.27 11.70
C GLN A 130 -5.61 -8.21 11.40
N VAL A 131 -5.96 -7.17 10.64
CA VAL A 131 -5.02 -6.08 10.34
C VAL A 131 -4.61 -5.34 11.60
N LYS A 132 -5.56 -5.03 12.49
CA LYS A 132 -5.26 -4.40 13.78
C LYS A 132 -4.38 -5.27 14.68
N GLU A 133 -4.62 -6.58 14.70
CA GLU A 133 -3.81 -7.51 15.48
C GLU A 133 -2.39 -7.59 14.92
N ALA A 134 -2.23 -7.71 13.60
CA ALA A 134 -0.93 -7.83 12.95
C ALA A 134 -0.06 -6.57 13.07
N PHE A 135 -0.66 -5.39 12.95
CA PHE A 135 0.06 -4.11 12.91
C PHE A 135 -0.11 -3.25 14.18
N GLY A 136 -1.07 -3.55 15.04
CA GLY A 136 -1.31 -2.79 16.27
C GLY A 136 -0.12 -2.72 17.22
N SER A 137 0.79 -3.69 17.13
CA SER A 137 2.06 -3.69 17.87
C SER A 137 3.14 -2.79 17.25
N LEU A 138 2.95 -2.31 16.03
CA LEU A 138 3.92 -1.50 15.28
C LEU A 138 3.62 0.00 15.35
N ASN A 139 2.42 0.40 15.74
CA ASN A 139 2.00 1.78 15.89
C ASN A 139 1.74 2.12 17.34
N GLU A 140 2.46 3.11 17.88
CA GLU A 140 2.27 3.61 19.24
C GLU A 140 0.84 4.06 19.55
N ASP A 141 0.06 4.46 18.53
CA ASP A 141 -1.31 4.95 18.67
C ASP A 141 -2.40 3.90 18.34
N GLY A 142 -2.05 2.68 17.93
CA GLY A 142 -3.01 1.57 17.71
C GLY A 142 -4.05 1.79 16.60
N GLU A 143 -3.95 2.88 15.86
CA GLU A 143 -4.86 3.22 14.77
C GLU A 143 -4.32 2.76 13.42
N ILE A 144 -4.61 1.52 13.05
CA ILE A 144 -4.42 1.05 11.68
C ILE A 144 -5.71 1.30 10.91
N TYR A 145 -5.59 2.16 9.93
CA TYR A 145 -6.73 2.65 9.17
C TYR A 145 -7.08 1.72 8.02
N THR A 146 -8.13 0.97 8.19
CA THR A 146 -8.82 0.28 7.11
C THR A 146 -10.01 1.13 6.67
N LYS A 147 -9.77 2.21 5.94
CA LYS A 147 -10.87 3.02 5.41
C LYS A 147 -11.49 2.32 4.20
N ARG A 148 -12.57 1.57 4.46
CA ARG A 148 -13.36 0.90 3.43
C ARG A 148 -14.16 1.84 2.52
N ASN A 149 -14.18 3.15 2.77
CA ASN A 149 -15.02 4.11 2.04
C ASN A 149 -14.26 5.36 1.59
N ILE A 150 -12.97 5.24 1.29
CA ILE A 150 -12.19 6.36 0.74
C ILE A 150 -12.51 6.56 -0.75
N THR A 151 -12.75 7.80 -1.15
CA THR A 151 -12.94 8.15 -2.57
C THR A 151 -11.60 8.09 -3.31
N ILE A 152 -11.64 7.99 -4.65
CA ILE A 152 -10.40 8.01 -5.44
C ILE A 152 -9.65 9.33 -5.29
N ASP A 153 -10.34 10.45 -5.21
CA ASP A 153 -9.73 11.78 -5.09
C ASP A 153 -9.03 11.94 -3.74
N ASP A 154 -9.67 11.49 -2.64
CA ASP A 154 -9.06 11.49 -1.31
C ASP A 154 -7.87 10.53 -1.24
N PHE A 155 -8.00 9.33 -1.82
CA PHE A 155 -6.92 8.35 -1.87
C PHE A 155 -5.69 8.92 -2.58
N VAL A 156 -5.86 9.51 -3.75
CA VAL A 156 -4.76 10.11 -4.53
C VAL A 156 -4.13 11.27 -3.78
N LYS A 157 -4.94 12.15 -3.19
CA LYS A 157 -4.44 13.29 -2.41
C LYS A 157 -3.62 12.87 -1.18
N GLU A 158 -4.05 11.82 -0.48
CA GLU A 158 -3.42 11.38 0.75
C GLU A 158 -2.21 10.48 0.52
N ASN A 159 -2.18 9.69 -0.58
CA ASN A 159 -1.20 8.62 -0.73
C ASN A 159 -0.29 8.75 -1.97
N MET A 160 -0.65 9.59 -2.95
CA MET A 160 0.05 9.65 -4.24
C MET A 160 0.81 10.96 -4.45
N GLU A 161 1.27 11.60 -3.38
CA GLU A 161 2.13 12.79 -3.49
C GLU A 161 3.45 12.42 -4.20
N GLY A 162 3.79 13.17 -5.25
CA GLY A 162 4.96 12.92 -6.08
C GLY A 162 4.81 11.82 -7.13
N TYR A 163 3.64 11.15 -7.23
CA TYR A 163 3.35 10.17 -8.27
C TYR A 163 2.74 10.83 -9.51
N THR A 164 3.00 10.22 -10.68
CA THR A 164 2.32 10.55 -11.95
C THR A 164 1.19 9.54 -12.16
N CYS A 165 -0.07 10.01 -12.10
CA CYS A 165 -1.26 9.18 -12.24
C CYS A 165 -1.95 9.38 -13.61
N LYS A 166 -2.46 8.28 -14.21
CA LYS A 166 -3.16 8.23 -15.51
C LYS A 166 -4.41 7.37 -15.43
#